data_05c65558fec89bbb53dd247fdc19051b
#
_entry.id   05c65558fec89bbb53dd247fdc19051b
#
_cell.length_a   1.000
_cell.length_b   1.000
_cell.length_c   1.000
_cell.angle_alpha   90.00
_cell.angle_beta   90.00
_cell.angle_gamma   90.00
#
_symmetry.space_group_name_H-M   'P 1'
#
loop_
_entity.id
_entity.type
_entity.pdbx_description
1 polymer ?
#
loop_
_entity_poly.entity_id
_entity_poly.type
_entity_poly.pdbx_seq_one_letter_code
_entity_poly.pdbx_strand_id
1 'polypeptide(L)'
;MAEFTVALAGNPNVGKSTLFNGLTGLKQHTGNWAGKTVSTAEGSFDYNGSRYKIVDLPGCYSLMARSAEEEAARDFIRSGAADLIVVVCDATCIERSLNLALQIIAETDNVMLCANLMDEAERKGISLNLPLISERLGVPVTGISARSKEGPLQLLPAMEKALKEGLHPPKPESTSPEYLSRLAEEICRGAVFSGPDSLRRDRQIDKVLTSRVLGFPIMLALLALVFFITITGANYPSQLLSDVLFKVQDKLIGLCISVSVPKLIYEPLLLGVYRVLAWVISVMLPPMAIFFPLFTLLEDLGYLPRVAFNLDRCFKGCHACGKQALTTCMVKNRTRKTAFGNEPSMCMVDKRMRSRMNNTA
;
A
#
# COMPACT_ATOMS: atom_id res chain seq x y z
N MET A 1 -23.95 -30.25 7.17
CA MET A 1 -23.70 -28.80 7.00
C MET A 1 -23.30 -28.60 5.57
N ALA A 2 -23.89 -27.62 4.89
CA ALA A 2 -23.41 -27.25 3.57
C ALA A 2 -22.06 -26.53 3.73
N GLU A 3 -21.11 -26.82 2.85
CA GLU A 3 -19.80 -26.16 2.83
C GLU A 3 -19.69 -25.37 1.53
N PHE A 4 -19.37 -24.08 1.64
CA PHE A 4 -19.23 -23.18 0.51
C PHE A 4 -17.82 -22.58 0.48
N THR A 5 -17.23 -22.57 -0.69
CA THR A 5 -15.93 -21.94 -0.94
C THR A 5 -16.13 -20.54 -1.50
N VAL A 6 -15.67 -19.52 -0.79
CA VAL A 6 -15.78 -18.11 -1.20
C VAL A 6 -14.39 -17.54 -1.43
N ALA A 7 -14.14 -17.00 -2.62
CA ALA A 7 -12.89 -16.34 -2.94
C ALA A 7 -13.00 -14.82 -2.77
N LEU A 8 -12.01 -14.20 -2.12
CA LEU A 8 -11.85 -12.76 -2.07
C LEU A 8 -10.90 -12.31 -3.17
N ALA A 9 -11.40 -11.56 -4.13
CA ALA A 9 -10.62 -10.92 -5.18
C ALA A 9 -10.63 -9.39 -5.00
N GLY A 10 -9.67 -8.68 -5.56
CA GLY A 10 -9.66 -7.22 -5.51
C GLY A 10 -8.29 -6.62 -5.76
N ASN A 11 -8.26 -5.32 -5.99
CA ASN A 11 -7.03 -4.58 -6.20
C ASN A 11 -6.14 -4.62 -4.94
N PRO A 12 -4.83 -4.41 -5.05
CA PRO A 12 -3.98 -4.19 -3.89
C PRO A 12 -4.47 -3.01 -3.04
N ASN A 13 -4.36 -3.14 -1.70
CA ASN A 13 -4.68 -2.10 -0.71
C ASN A 13 -6.17 -1.70 -0.58
N VAL A 14 -7.11 -2.45 -1.14
CA VAL A 14 -8.56 -2.21 -0.97
C VAL A 14 -9.13 -2.73 0.36
N GLY A 15 -8.26 -3.24 1.25
CA GLY A 15 -8.67 -3.78 2.56
C GLY A 15 -9.13 -5.24 2.52
N LYS A 16 -8.78 -6.00 1.47
CA LYS A 16 -9.12 -7.41 1.29
C LYS A 16 -8.65 -8.29 2.47
N SER A 17 -7.39 -8.19 2.88
CA SER A 17 -6.86 -8.95 4.02
C SER A 17 -7.47 -8.50 5.37
N THR A 18 -7.90 -7.24 5.49
CA THR A 18 -8.64 -6.77 6.67
C THR A 18 -10.01 -7.44 6.74
N LEU A 19 -10.71 -7.52 5.62
CA LEU A 19 -12.00 -8.22 5.51
C LEU A 19 -11.82 -9.72 5.81
N PHE A 20 -10.83 -10.36 5.22
CA PHE A 20 -10.49 -11.76 5.47
C PHE A 20 -10.28 -12.03 6.97
N ASN A 21 -9.45 -11.22 7.63
CA ASN A 21 -9.18 -11.35 9.07
C ASN A 21 -10.44 -11.10 9.92
N GLY A 22 -11.27 -10.14 9.50
CA GLY A 22 -12.55 -9.84 10.17
C GLY A 22 -13.56 -10.99 10.09
N LEU A 23 -13.62 -11.72 8.98
CA LEU A 23 -14.49 -12.87 8.78
C LEU A 23 -13.97 -14.13 9.48
N THR A 24 -12.67 -14.41 9.41
CA THR A 24 -12.06 -15.65 9.89
C THR A 24 -11.57 -15.59 11.35
N GLY A 25 -11.62 -14.41 11.99
CA GLY A 25 -11.16 -14.21 13.36
C GLY A 25 -9.67 -14.52 13.54
N LEU A 26 -8.82 -14.20 12.54
CA LEU A 26 -7.38 -14.49 12.51
C LEU A 26 -7.03 -15.99 12.52
N LYS A 27 -7.98 -16.88 12.30
CA LYS A 27 -7.74 -18.31 12.10
C LYS A 27 -7.30 -18.55 10.67
N GLN A 28 -6.05 -18.25 10.38
CA GLN A 28 -5.45 -18.38 9.04
C GLN A 28 -4.61 -19.64 8.94
N HIS A 29 -4.75 -20.34 7.83
CA HIS A 29 -3.75 -21.28 7.34
C HIS A 29 -3.10 -20.64 6.10
N THR A 30 -1.80 -20.33 6.18
CA THR A 30 -1.04 -19.90 5.01
C THR A 30 -0.60 -21.13 4.23
N GLY A 31 -1.08 -21.26 3.01
CA GLY A 31 -0.67 -22.26 2.05
C GLY A 31 0.07 -21.63 0.87
N ASN A 32 0.90 -22.40 0.19
CA ASN A 32 1.43 -22.01 -1.11
C ASN A 32 0.59 -22.67 -2.21
N TRP A 33 0.29 -21.93 -3.28
CA TRP A 33 -0.34 -22.51 -4.46
C TRP A 33 0.50 -23.68 -5.00
N ALA A 34 -0.17 -24.77 -5.31
CA ALA A 34 0.51 -25.92 -5.92
C ALA A 34 1.24 -25.48 -7.20
N GLY A 35 2.58 -25.58 -7.20
CA GLY A 35 3.43 -25.24 -8.34
C GLY A 35 3.76 -23.77 -8.54
N LYS A 36 3.36 -22.85 -7.63
CA LYS A 36 3.72 -21.41 -7.71
C LYS A 36 4.24 -20.92 -6.35
N THR A 37 5.18 -19.98 -6.36
CA THR A 37 5.76 -19.33 -5.16
C THR A 37 4.85 -18.27 -4.54
N VAL A 38 3.53 -18.34 -4.79
CA VAL A 38 2.56 -17.35 -4.32
C VAL A 38 1.85 -17.90 -3.09
N SER A 39 1.91 -17.17 -1.98
CA SER A 39 1.20 -17.51 -0.75
C SER A 39 -0.28 -17.13 -0.84
N THR A 40 -1.16 -18.07 -0.47
CA THR A 40 -2.59 -17.81 -0.26
C THR A 40 -2.91 -17.98 1.21
N ALA A 41 -3.83 -17.14 1.71
CA ALA A 41 -4.41 -17.33 3.02
C ALA A 41 -5.77 -18.01 2.86
N GLU A 42 -5.97 -19.11 3.59
CA GLU A 42 -7.24 -19.80 3.70
C GLU A 42 -7.74 -19.74 5.14
N GLY A 43 -9.03 -19.55 5.31
CA GLY A 43 -9.68 -19.55 6.63
C GLY A 43 -11.10 -20.07 6.53
N SER A 44 -11.71 -20.39 7.65
CA SER A 44 -13.10 -20.84 7.68
C SER A 44 -13.84 -20.27 8.85
N PHE A 45 -15.15 -20.07 8.68
CA PHE A 45 -16.07 -19.70 9.75
C PHE A 45 -17.44 -20.35 9.51
N ASP A 46 -18.24 -20.44 10.58
CA ASP A 46 -19.59 -21.00 10.52
C ASP A 46 -20.62 -19.86 10.66
N TYR A 47 -21.62 -19.84 9.78
CA TYR A 47 -22.71 -18.86 9.79
C TYR A 47 -24.03 -19.52 9.37
N ASN A 48 -25.11 -19.31 10.11
CA ASN A 48 -26.45 -19.86 9.84
C ASN A 48 -26.48 -21.36 9.50
N GLY A 49 -25.65 -22.18 10.20
CA GLY A 49 -25.63 -23.64 10.03
C GLY A 49 -24.88 -24.12 8.77
N SER A 50 -24.23 -23.24 8.03
CA SER A 50 -23.36 -23.53 6.91
C SER A 50 -21.93 -23.16 7.24
N ARG A 51 -20.97 -23.88 6.65
CA ARG A 51 -19.54 -23.61 6.77
C ARG A 51 -19.04 -22.87 5.55
N TYR A 52 -18.32 -21.78 5.76
CA TYR A 52 -17.73 -20.97 4.70
C TYR A 52 -16.21 -21.09 4.73
N LYS A 53 -15.63 -21.60 3.67
CA LYS A 53 -14.20 -21.58 3.44
C LYS A 53 -13.85 -20.34 2.64
N ILE A 54 -13.06 -19.43 3.22
CA ILE A 54 -12.61 -18.20 2.55
C ILE A 54 -11.21 -18.40 2.01
N VAL A 55 -11.00 -18.03 0.75
CA VAL A 55 -9.70 -18.04 0.07
C VAL A 55 -9.33 -16.60 -0.29
N ASP A 56 -8.25 -16.07 0.27
CA ASP A 56 -7.74 -14.73 -0.06
C ASP A 56 -6.84 -14.80 -1.29
N LEU A 57 -7.34 -14.34 -2.44
CA LEU A 57 -6.56 -14.30 -3.69
C LEU A 57 -5.53 -13.18 -3.65
N PRO A 58 -4.38 -13.32 -4.32
CA PRO A 58 -3.43 -12.24 -4.49
C PRO A 58 -4.09 -10.99 -5.07
N GLY A 59 -3.68 -9.81 -4.58
CA GLY A 59 -4.20 -8.55 -5.12
C GLY A 59 -3.75 -8.34 -6.56
N CYS A 60 -4.68 -8.10 -7.47
CA CYS A 60 -4.41 -7.87 -8.87
C CYS A 60 -5.19 -6.66 -9.41
N TYR A 61 -4.62 -5.98 -10.38
CA TYR A 61 -5.32 -4.88 -11.07
C TYR A 61 -6.05 -5.35 -12.32
N SER A 62 -5.69 -6.50 -12.85
CA SER A 62 -6.25 -7.08 -14.07
C SER A 62 -6.02 -8.59 -14.10
N LEU A 63 -6.93 -9.31 -14.76
CA LEU A 63 -6.76 -10.73 -15.09
C LEU A 63 -5.89 -10.95 -16.34
N MET A 64 -5.46 -9.89 -17.03
CA MET A 64 -4.46 -9.96 -18.11
C MET A 64 -3.07 -10.13 -17.50
N ALA A 65 -2.78 -11.34 -17.02
CA ALA A 65 -1.66 -11.68 -16.19
C ALA A 65 -0.31 -11.19 -16.75
N ARG A 66 0.34 -10.30 -15.96
CA ARG A 66 1.70 -9.82 -16.18
C ARG A 66 2.65 -10.21 -15.05
N SER A 67 2.11 -10.74 -13.95
CA SER A 67 2.85 -11.23 -12.79
C SER A 67 2.40 -12.63 -12.40
N ALA A 68 3.22 -13.36 -11.64
CA ALA A 68 2.87 -14.68 -11.12
C ALA A 68 1.63 -14.63 -10.19
N GLU A 69 1.45 -13.51 -9.48
CA GLU A 69 0.30 -13.28 -8.60
C GLU A 69 -1.00 -13.12 -9.40
N GLU A 70 -0.97 -12.34 -10.47
CA GLU A 70 -2.12 -12.15 -11.37
C GLU A 70 -2.48 -13.46 -12.10
N GLU A 71 -1.47 -14.25 -12.50
CA GLU A 71 -1.69 -15.57 -13.07
C GLU A 71 -2.36 -16.52 -12.08
N ALA A 72 -1.93 -16.54 -10.82
CA ALA A 72 -2.50 -17.39 -9.79
C ALA A 72 -3.97 -17.03 -9.52
N ALA A 73 -4.29 -15.73 -9.41
CA ALA A 73 -5.66 -15.27 -9.21
C ALA A 73 -6.57 -15.63 -10.40
N ARG A 74 -6.10 -15.40 -11.63
CA ARG A 74 -6.83 -15.75 -12.86
C ARG A 74 -7.09 -17.24 -12.95
N ASP A 75 -6.07 -18.06 -12.75
CA ASP A 75 -6.17 -19.52 -12.86
C ASP A 75 -7.16 -20.07 -11.81
N PHE A 76 -7.19 -19.51 -10.60
CA PHE A 76 -8.15 -19.88 -9.57
C PHE A 76 -9.59 -19.49 -9.97
N ILE A 77 -9.80 -18.27 -10.46
CA ILE A 77 -11.11 -17.81 -10.91
C ILE A 77 -11.65 -18.70 -12.04
N ARG A 78 -10.78 -19.07 -12.99
CA ARG A 78 -11.14 -19.95 -14.11
C ARG A 78 -11.34 -21.41 -13.74
N SER A 79 -10.74 -21.87 -12.65
CA SER A 79 -10.89 -23.28 -12.21
C SER A 79 -12.31 -23.60 -11.74
N GLY A 80 -13.14 -22.58 -11.42
CA GLY A 80 -14.47 -22.80 -10.87
C GLY A 80 -14.47 -23.38 -9.46
N ALA A 81 -13.34 -23.32 -8.74
CA ALA A 81 -13.20 -23.89 -7.40
C ALA A 81 -13.94 -23.08 -6.32
N ALA A 82 -14.37 -21.87 -6.63
CA ALA A 82 -15.16 -21.03 -5.73
C ALA A 82 -16.65 -21.06 -6.10
N ASP A 83 -17.51 -21.28 -5.10
CA ASP A 83 -18.96 -21.16 -5.24
C ASP A 83 -19.40 -19.71 -5.37
N LEU A 84 -18.63 -18.77 -4.83
CA LEU A 84 -18.85 -17.32 -4.93
C LEU A 84 -17.53 -16.58 -4.95
N ILE A 85 -17.41 -15.56 -5.80
CA ILE A 85 -16.29 -14.63 -5.82
C ILE A 85 -16.76 -13.27 -5.31
N VAL A 86 -16.21 -12.83 -4.19
CA VAL A 86 -16.45 -11.50 -3.62
C VAL A 86 -15.35 -10.55 -4.10
N VAL A 87 -15.72 -9.63 -4.97
CA VAL A 87 -14.79 -8.63 -5.48
C VAL A 87 -14.78 -7.42 -4.56
N VAL A 88 -13.70 -7.26 -3.81
CA VAL A 88 -13.52 -6.13 -2.88
C VAL A 88 -13.02 -4.90 -3.63
N CYS A 89 -13.83 -3.86 -3.63
CA CYS A 89 -13.60 -2.59 -4.31
C CYS A 89 -13.39 -1.47 -3.30
N ASP A 90 -12.56 -0.49 -3.65
CA ASP A 90 -12.38 0.73 -2.89
C ASP A 90 -13.52 1.72 -3.20
N ALA A 91 -14.36 2.03 -2.22
CA ALA A 91 -15.47 2.98 -2.36
C ALA A 91 -15.00 4.40 -2.70
N THR A 92 -13.76 4.77 -2.36
CA THR A 92 -13.22 6.10 -2.67
C THR A 92 -12.79 6.27 -4.13
N CYS A 93 -12.59 5.16 -4.84
CA CYS A 93 -12.23 5.11 -6.26
C CYS A 93 -12.86 3.89 -6.97
N ILE A 94 -14.17 3.71 -6.80
CA ILE A 94 -14.91 2.52 -7.23
C ILE A 94 -14.79 2.27 -8.74
N GLU A 95 -14.81 3.32 -9.57
CA GLU A 95 -14.66 3.25 -11.01
C GLU A 95 -13.40 2.46 -11.43
N ARG A 96 -12.28 2.71 -10.76
CA ARG A 96 -11.04 1.99 -11.03
C ARG A 96 -11.12 0.52 -10.63
N SER A 97 -11.81 0.22 -9.53
CA SER A 97 -11.96 -1.14 -9.02
C SER A 97 -12.95 -1.97 -9.86
N LEU A 98 -13.93 -1.32 -10.50
CA LEU A 98 -14.89 -1.97 -11.38
C LEU A 98 -14.26 -2.59 -12.63
N ASN A 99 -13.12 -2.10 -13.11
CA ASN A 99 -12.43 -2.73 -14.23
C ASN A 99 -12.05 -4.19 -13.96
N LEU A 100 -11.59 -4.50 -12.75
CA LEU A 100 -11.31 -5.88 -12.36
C LEU A 100 -12.61 -6.67 -12.17
N ALA A 101 -13.62 -6.07 -11.54
CA ALA A 101 -14.91 -6.72 -11.34
C ALA A 101 -15.56 -7.13 -12.66
N LEU A 102 -15.55 -6.27 -13.67
CA LEU A 102 -16.06 -6.56 -15.02
C LEU A 102 -15.27 -7.69 -15.71
N GLN A 103 -13.95 -7.76 -15.51
CA GLN A 103 -13.14 -8.87 -16.02
C GLN A 103 -13.50 -10.19 -15.34
N ILE A 104 -13.78 -10.18 -14.03
CA ILE A 104 -14.20 -11.38 -13.30
C ILE A 104 -15.61 -11.80 -13.73
N ILE A 105 -16.55 -10.87 -13.91
CA ILE A 105 -17.90 -11.13 -14.43
C ILE A 105 -17.86 -11.73 -15.83
N ALA A 106 -16.89 -11.36 -16.66
CA ALA A 106 -16.72 -11.98 -17.98
C ALA A 106 -16.32 -13.47 -17.89
N GLU A 107 -15.61 -13.87 -16.85
CA GLU A 107 -15.09 -15.23 -16.67
C GLU A 107 -16.07 -16.15 -15.88
N THR A 108 -16.85 -15.60 -14.93
CA THR A 108 -17.75 -16.39 -14.07
C THR A 108 -19.03 -15.64 -13.74
N ASP A 109 -20.11 -16.40 -13.46
CA ASP A 109 -21.41 -15.82 -13.13
C ASP A 109 -21.57 -15.57 -11.62
N ASN A 110 -20.92 -16.36 -10.78
CA ASN A 110 -21.04 -16.28 -9.33
C ASN A 110 -20.17 -15.17 -8.73
N VAL A 111 -20.56 -13.93 -8.97
CA VAL A 111 -19.79 -12.74 -8.54
C VAL A 111 -20.67 -11.81 -7.70
N MET A 112 -20.13 -11.33 -6.59
CA MET A 112 -20.72 -10.28 -5.79
C MET A 112 -19.68 -9.16 -5.58
N LEU A 113 -20.14 -7.91 -5.50
CA LEU A 113 -19.29 -6.75 -5.25
C LEU A 113 -19.37 -6.32 -3.78
N CYS A 114 -18.22 -6.10 -3.17
CA CYS A 114 -18.08 -5.53 -1.84
C CYS A 114 -17.39 -4.17 -1.92
N ALA A 115 -18.14 -3.08 -1.77
CA ALA A 115 -17.59 -1.73 -1.69
C ALA A 115 -17.08 -1.49 -0.26
N ASN A 116 -15.76 -1.60 -0.08
CA ASN A 116 -15.09 -1.38 1.20
C ASN A 116 -14.63 0.08 1.35
N LEU A 117 -14.23 0.47 2.56
CA LEU A 117 -13.80 1.84 2.91
C LEU A 117 -14.94 2.87 2.79
N MET A 118 -16.18 2.48 3.08
CA MET A 118 -17.34 3.38 3.04
C MET A 118 -17.19 4.55 4.02
N ASP A 119 -16.59 4.32 5.19
CA ASP A 119 -16.25 5.35 6.17
C ASP A 119 -15.25 6.39 5.64
N GLU A 120 -14.34 5.96 4.79
CA GLU A 120 -13.38 6.87 4.14
C GLU A 120 -14.02 7.61 2.96
N ALA A 121 -14.88 6.95 2.20
CA ALA A 121 -15.66 7.58 1.14
C ALA A 121 -16.55 8.71 1.71
N GLU A 122 -17.26 8.45 2.81
CA GLU A 122 -18.10 9.44 3.49
C GLU A 122 -17.27 10.64 3.99
N ARG A 123 -16.11 10.37 4.63
CA ARG A 123 -15.18 11.44 5.04
C ARG A 123 -14.67 12.29 3.88
N LYS A 124 -14.52 11.71 2.70
CA LYS A 124 -14.14 12.40 1.46
C LYS A 124 -15.34 13.05 0.76
N GLY A 125 -16.54 13.00 1.34
CA GLY A 125 -17.76 13.52 0.72
C GLY A 125 -18.17 12.78 -0.55
N ILE A 126 -17.79 11.49 -0.66
CA ILE A 126 -18.18 10.61 -1.75
C ILE A 126 -19.36 9.76 -1.28
N SER A 127 -20.48 9.83 -1.96
CA SER A 127 -21.64 8.97 -1.72
C SER A 127 -21.88 8.07 -2.92
N LEU A 128 -22.18 6.80 -2.64
CA LEU A 128 -22.41 5.76 -3.63
C LEU A 128 -23.87 5.31 -3.60
N ASN A 129 -24.52 5.31 -4.73
CA ASN A 129 -25.84 4.68 -4.90
C ASN A 129 -25.62 3.19 -5.24
N LEU A 130 -25.42 2.37 -4.19
CA LEU A 130 -25.15 0.93 -4.33
C LEU A 130 -26.25 0.18 -5.06
N PRO A 131 -27.56 0.44 -4.81
CA PRO A 131 -28.64 -0.19 -5.59
C PRO A 131 -28.54 0.06 -7.09
N LEU A 132 -28.22 1.30 -7.50
CA LEU A 132 -28.06 1.63 -8.92
C LEU A 132 -26.84 0.94 -9.54
N ILE A 133 -25.75 0.81 -8.80
CA ILE A 133 -24.55 0.09 -9.23
C ILE A 133 -24.90 -1.40 -9.39
N SER A 134 -25.64 -1.98 -8.42
CA SER A 134 -26.08 -3.37 -8.45
C SER A 134 -26.98 -3.66 -9.66
N GLU A 135 -27.94 -2.79 -9.94
CA GLU A 135 -28.84 -2.91 -11.10
C GLU A 135 -28.06 -2.90 -12.43
N ARG A 136 -27.12 -1.97 -12.58
CA ARG A 136 -26.32 -1.84 -13.81
C ARG A 136 -25.30 -2.95 -14.02
N LEU A 137 -24.74 -3.48 -12.94
CA LEU A 137 -23.80 -4.60 -12.99
C LEU A 137 -24.50 -5.96 -13.08
N GLY A 138 -25.77 -6.05 -12.65
CA GLY A 138 -26.49 -7.32 -12.53
C GLY A 138 -25.95 -8.25 -11.45
N VAL A 139 -25.17 -7.72 -10.48
CA VAL A 139 -24.63 -8.48 -9.34
C VAL A 139 -24.96 -7.79 -8.01
N PRO A 140 -25.11 -8.53 -6.90
CA PRO A 140 -25.29 -7.94 -5.59
C PRO A 140 -24.12 -7.04 -5.22
N VAL A 141 -24.42 -5.84 -4.69
CA VAL A 141 -23.41 -4.87 -4.22
C VAL A 141 -23.69 -4.54 -2.77
N THR A 142 -22.70 -4.73 -1.92
CA THR A 142 -22.79 -4.42 -0.48
C THR A 142 -21.69 -3.46 -0.09
N GLY A 143 -22.05 -2.38 0.62
CA GLY A 143 -21.09 -1.42 1.16
C GLY A 143 -20.70 -1.81 2.59
N ILE A 144 -19.41 -1.80 2.89
CA ILE A 144 -18.90 -2.11 4.22
C ILE A 144 -17.73 -1.19 4.61
N SER A 145 -17.40 -1.22 5.90
CA SER A 145 -16.12 -0.72 6.42
C SER A 145 -15.44 -1.88 7.15
N ALA A 146 -14.58 -2.62 6.45
CA ALA A 146 -13.94 -3.83 6.98
C ALA A 146 -13.14 -3.58 8.27
N ARG A 147 -12.78 -2.33 8.55
CA ARG A 147 -12.09 -1.91 9.78
C ARG A 147 -13.01 -1.84 11.00
N SER A 148 -14.31 -1.69 10.80
CA SER A 148 -15.30 -1.73 11.89
C SER A 148 -15.57 -3.16 12.31
N LYS A 149 -15.92 -3.38 13.59
CA LYS A 149 -16.24 -4.72 14.09
C LYS A 149 -17.48 -5.34 13.41
N GLU A 150 -18.41 -4.50 12.96
CA GLU A 150 -19.67 -4.92 12.35
C GLU A 150 -19.58 -5.01 10.81
N GLY A 151 -18.59 -4.35 10.20
CA GLY A 151 -18.47 -4.28 8.75
C GLY A 151 -18.40 -5.64 8.05
N PRO A 152 -17.54 -6.57 8.46
CA PRO A 152 -17.48 -7.90 7.88
C PRO A 152 -18.78 -8.69 8.04
N LEU A 153 -19.53 -8.48 9.15
CA LEU A 153 -20.79 -9.17 9.43
C LEU A 153 -21.92 -8.71 8.52
N GLN A 154 -21.89 -7.45 8.05
CA GLN A 154 -22.87 -6.91 7.11
C GLN A 154 -22.82 -7.59 5.74
N LEU A 155 -21.70 -8.21 5.39
CA LEU A 155 -21.53 -8.92 4.13
C LEU A 155 -22.21 -10.30 4.13
N LEU A 156 -22.32 -10.96 5.30
CA LEU A 156 -22.75 -12.35 5.42
C LEU A 156 -24.18 -12.62 4.88
N PRO A 157 -25.19 -11.80 5.21
CA PRO A 157 -26.54 -12.03 4.66
C PRO A 157 -26.60 -11.92 3.13
N ALA A 158 -25.82 -10.99 2.56
CA ALA A 158 -25.76 -10.80 1.12
C ALA A 158 -25.03 -11.95 0.42
N MET A 159 -23.96 -12.48 1.03
CA MET A 159 -23.26 -13.68 0.56
C MET A 159 -24.16 -14.91 0.58
N GLU A 160 -24.87 -15.14 1.68
CA GLU A 160 -25.80 -16.26 1.82
C GLU A 160 -26.91 -16.19 0.76
N LYS A 161 -27.46 -15.00 0.54
CA LYS A 161 -28.47 -14.77 -0.50
C LYS A 161 -27.93 -15.05 -1.90
N ALA A 162 -26.76 -14.53 -2.22
CA ALA A 162 -26.11 -14.73 -3.52
C ALA A 162 -25.84 -16.21 -3.83
N LEU A 163 -25.41 -16.98 -2.83
CA LEU A 163 -25.18 -18.43 -2.97
C LEU A 163 -26.47 -19.25 -3.15
N LYS A 164 -27.60 -18.79 -2.59
CA LYS A 164 -28.88 -19.51 -2.69
C LYS A 164 -29.65 -19.22 -3.96
N GLU A 165 -29.62 -17.97 -4.44
CA GLU A 165 -30.44 -17.53 -5.58
C GLU A 165 -29.79 -17.82 -6.93
N GLY A 166 -28.48 -18.05 -6.98
CA GLY A 166 -27.71 -18.10 -8.20
C GLY A 166 -27.61 -16.71 -8.87
N LEU A 167 -26.53 -16.43 -9.55
CA LEU A 167 -26.29 -15.13 -10.16
C LEU A 167 -26.08 -15.31 -11.67
N HIS A 168 -26.72 -14.47 -12.48
CA HIS A 168 -26.57 -14.47 -13.93
C HIS A 168 -26.34 -13.03 -14.41
N PRO A 169 -25.17 -12.42 -14.12
CA PRO A 169 -24.87 -11.06 -14.54
C PRO A 169 -24.75 -10.96 -16.06
N PRO A 170 -25.10 -9.80 -16.64
CA PRO A 170 -24.84 -9.54 -18.04
C PRO A 170 -23.32 -9.52 -18.28
N LYS A 171 -22.86 -10.36 -19.21
CA LYS A 171 -21.44 -10.40 -19.55
C LYS A 171 -21.08 -9.21 -20.46
N PRO A 172 -19.92 -8.58 -20.25
CA PRO A 172 -19.46 -7.51 -21.11
C PRO A 172 -19.20 -8.05 -22.54
N GLU A 173 -19.59 -7.29 -23.57
CA GLU A 173 -19.41 -7.66 -24.96
C GLU A 173 -17.94 -7.81 -25.38
N SER A 174 -17.05 -7.09 -24.69
CA SER A 174 -15.61 -7.13 -24.95
C SER A 174 -14.83 -7.04 -23.65
N THR A 175 -13.69 -7.75 -23.58
CA THR A 175 -12.74 -7.68 -22.47
C THR A 175 -11.58 -6.72 -22.74
N SER A 176 -11.67 -5.89 -23.80
CA SER A 176 -10.62 -4.90 -24.06
C SER A 176 -10.56 -3.84 -22.95
N PRO A 177 -9.36 -3.42 -22.52
CA PRO A 177 -9.20 -2.46 -21.43
C PRO A 177 -9.95 -1.15 -21.67
N GLU A 178 -9.98 -0.67 -22.93
CA GLU A 178 -10.67 0.57 -23.28
C GLU A 178 -12.20 0.43 -23.15
N TYR A 179 -12.77 -0.72 -23.57
CA TYR A 179 -14.19 -0.99 -23.45
C TYR A 179 -14.61 -1.10 -21.99
N LEU A 180 -13.87 -1.89 -21.18
CA LEU A 180 -14.17 -2.07 -19.77
C LEU A 180 -14.06 -0.75 -18.98
N SER A 181 -13.10 0.10 -19.32
CA SER A 181 -12.96 1.41 -18.69
C SER A 181 -14.14 2.33 -19.00
N ARG A 182 -14.65 2.34 -20.25
CA ARG A 182 -15.85 3.09 -20.64
C ARG A 182 -17.10 2.55 -19.95
N LEU A 183 -17.24 1.23 -19.89
CA LEU A 183 -18.36 0.58 -19.22
C LEU A 183 -18.36 0.88 -17.71
N ALA A 184 -17.20 0.85 -17.06
CA ALA A 184 -17.06 1.21 -15.65
C ALA A 184 -17.44 2.69 -15.40
N GLU A 185 -17.02 3.61 -16.29
CA GLU A 185 -17.41 5.03 -16.22
C GLU A 185 -18.92 5.19 -16.40
N GLU A 186 -19.53 4.46 -17.33
CA GLU A 186 -20.97 4.49 -17.58
C GLU A 186 -21.78 3.97 -16.38
N ILE A 187 -21.33 2.86 -15.77
CA ILE A 187 -21.94 2.32 -14.55
C ILE A 187 -21.86 3.32 -13.40
N CYS A 188 -20.72 3.99 -13.22
CA CYS A 188 -20.52 4.99 -12.18
C CYS A 188 -21.26 6.31 -12.43
N ARG A 189 -21.63 6.60 -13.68
CA ARG A 189 -22.27 7.87 -14.05
C ARG A 189 -23.62 8.03 -13.34
N GLY A 190 -23.74 9.04 -12.47
CA GLY A 190 -24.93 9.28 -11.65
C GLY A 190 -25.17 8.29 -10.50
N ALA A 191 -24.26 7.32 -10.32
CA ALA A 191 -24.26 6.44 -9.15
C ALA A 191 -23.20 6.86 -8.11
N VAL A 192 -22.20 7.64 -8.53
CA VAL A 192 -21.14 8.17 -7.67
C VAL A 192 -21.31 9.69 -7.60
N PHE A 193 -21.57 10.18 -6.39
CA PHE A 193 -21.69 11.62 -6.13
C PHE A 193 -20.48 12.04 -5.30
N SER A 194 -19.71 12.98 -5.81
CA SER A 194 -18.59 13.58 -5.09
C SER A 194 -18.96 15.00 -4.69
N GLY A 195 -18.91 15.31 -3.40
CA GLY A 195 -19.14 16.65 -2.90
C GLY A 195 -18.15 17.66 -3.50
N PRO A 196 -18.59 18.90 -3.83
CA PRO A 196 -17.79 19.85 -4.59
C PRO A 196 -16.54 20.36 -3.87
N ASP A 197 -16.45 20.25 -2.54
CA ASP A 197 -15.43 20.97 -1.76
C ASP A 197 -14.20 20.15 -1.31
N SER A 198 -14.34 18.87 -1.05
CA SER A 198 -13.21 18.07 -0.54
C SER A 198 -12.15 17.78 -1.60
N LEU A 199 -12.57 17.50 -2.82
CA LEU A 199 -11.66 17.22 -3.94
C LEU A 199 -11.04 18.48 -4.57
N ARG A 200 -11.66 19.67 -4.38
CA ARG A 200 -11.12 20.92 -4.93
C ARG A 200 -9.87 21.38 -4.20
N ARG A 201 -9.83 21.28 -2.88
CA ARG A 201 -8.65 21.66 -2.07
C ARG A 201 -7.46 20.76 -2.37
N ASP A 202 -7.67 19.45 -2.36
CA ASP A 202 -6.60 18.49 -2.65
C ASP A 202 -6.08 18.65 -4.08
N ARG A 203 -6.95 18.81 -5.07
CA ARG A 203 -6.57 19.09 -6.47
C ARG A 203 -5.83 20.41 -6.63
N GLN A 204 -6.21 21.46 -5.89
CA GLN A 204 -5.50 22.74 -5.94
C GLN A 204 -4.12 22.63 -5.31
N ILE A 205 -4.00 21.98 -4.16
CA ILE A 205 -2.72 21.72 -3.50
C ILE A 205 -1.84 20.87 -4.41
N ASP A 206 -2.37 19.78 -4.98
CA ASP A 206 -1.64 18.92 -5.90
C ASP A 206 -1.20 19.68 -7.16
N LYS A 207 -2.07 20.51 -7.74
CA LYS A 207 -1.73 21.31 -8.93
C LYS A 207 -0.58 22.29 -8.68
N VAL A 208 -0.49 22.86 -7.48
CA VAL A 208 0.60 23.75 -7.08
C VAL A 208 1.88 22.95 -6.79
N LEU A 209 1.78 21.87 -6.00
CA LEU A 209 2.93 21.03 -5.60
C LEU A 209 3.52 20.23 -6.76
N THR A 210 2.71 19.86 -7.77
CA THR A 210 3.18 19.14 -8.97
C THR A 210 3.45 20.05 -10.17
N SER A 211 3.34 21.39 -9.99
CA SER A 211 3.60 22.36 -11.05
C SER A 211 5.07 22.31 -11.50
N ARG A 212 5.31 22.57 -12.81
CA ARG A 212 6.67 22.53 -13.40
C ARG A 212 7.61 23.58 -12.80
N VAL A 213 7.10 24.73 -12.43
CA VAL A 213 7.89 25.90 -12.00
C VAL A 213 7.94 25.99 -10.48
N LEU A 214 6.82 25.78 -9.79
CA LEU A 214 6.70 25.94 -8.34
C LEU A 214 6.98 24.65 -7.55
N GLY A 215 6.76 23.47 -8.15
CA GLY A 215 6.93 22.20 -7.46
C GLY A 215 8.34 21.97 -6.95
N PHE A 216 9.36 22.27 -7.78
CA PHE A 216 10.76 22.06 -7.38
C PHE A 216 11.25 23.03 -6.28
N PRO A 217 11.03 24.37 -6.37
CA PRO A 217 11.40 25.26 -5.28
C PRO A 217 10.63 25.01 -3.97
N ILE A 218 9.33 24.67 -4.04
CA ILE A 218 8.56 24.31 -2.84
C ILE A 218 9.14 23.02 -2.19
N MET A 219 9.50 22.03 -2.99
CA MET A 219 10.14 20.81 -2.53
C MET A 219 11.46 21.12 -1.79
N LEU A 220 12.31 21.96 -2.38
CA LEU A 220 13.59 22.33 -1.80
C LEU A 220 13.40 23.17 -0.51
N ALA A 221 12.44 24.10 -0.50
CA ALA A 221 12.11 24.90 0.66
C ALA A 221 11.59 24.06 1.83
N LEU A 222 10.75 23.06 1.55
CA LEU A 222 10.22 22.16 2.58
C LEU A 222 11.34 21.28 3.17
N LEU A 223 12.23 20.76 2.31
CA LEU A 223 13.40 20.01 2.75
C LEU A 223 14.33 20.86 3.62
N ALA A 224 14.61 22.08 3.19
CA ALA A 224 15.42 23.04 3.95
C ALA A 224 14.78 23.38 5.31
N LEU A 225 13.43 23.50 5.35
CA LEU A 225 12.68 23.74 6.58
C LEU A 225 12.83 22.57 7.57
N VAL A 226 12.73 21.32 7.10
CA VAL A 226 12.93 20.13 7.93
C VAL A 226 14.35 20.09 8.51
N PHE A 227 15.36 20.34 7.68
CA PHE A 227 16.75 20.43 8.19
C PHE A 227 16.93 21.57 9.17
N PHE A 228 16.37 22.73 8.92
CA PHE A 228 16.42 23.89 9.82
C PHE A 228 15.81 23.55 11.20
N ILE A 229 14.59 22.98 11.21
CA ILE A 229 13.91 22.55 12.44
C ILE A 229 14.73 21.49 13.17
N THR A 230 15.28 20.51 12.44
CA THR A 230 16.09 19.43 13.02
C THR A 230 17.35 19.97 13.66
N ILE A 231 18.10 20.82 12.98
CA ILE A 231 19.37 21.36 13.48
C ILE A 231 19.11 22.30 14.67
N THR A 232 18.20 23.25 14.52
CA THR A 232 17.90 24.24 15.56
C THR A 232 17.24 23.59 16.77
N GLY A 233 16.27 22.68 16.53
CA GLY A 233 15.53 21.99 17.58
C GLY A 233 16.39 20.98 18.36
N ALA A 234 17.41 20.41 17.73
CA ALA A 234 18.29 19.44 18.38
C ALA A 234 19.33 20.06 19.32
N ASN A 235 19.68 21.33 19.13
CA ASN A 235 20.76 21.97 19.88
C ASN A 235 20.52 21.96 21.38
N TYR A 236 19.33 22.37 21.84
CA TYR A 236 19.00 22.42 23.27
C TYR A 236 18.98 21.03 23.93
N PRO A 237 18.26 20.02 23.40
CA PRO A 237 18.28 18.65 23.91
C PRO A 237 19.67 18.01 23.88
N SER A 238 20.51 18.31 22.87
CA SER A 238 21.88 17.79 22.77
C SER A 238 22.77 18.34 23.89
N GLN A 239 22.69 19.64 24.17
CA GLN A 239 23.43 20.26 25.26
C GLN A 239 23.01 19.70 26.63
N LEU A 240 21.69 19.63 26.87
CA LEU A 240 21.13 19.06 28.10
C LEU A 240 21.61 17.62 28.33
N LEU A 241 21.54 16.79 27.28
CA LEU A 241 21.98 15.39 27.35
C LEU A 241 23.49 15.27 27.58
N SER A 242 24.28 16.11 26.93
CA SER A 242 25.71 16.20 27.11
C SER A 242 26.06 16.55 28.58
N ASP A 243 25.42 17.60 29.13
CA ASP A 243 25.67 18.02 30.51
C ASP A 243 25.32 16.94 31.53
N VAL A 244 24.20 16.22 31.30
CA VAL A 244 23.81 15.11 32.18
C VAL A 244 24.81 13.96 32.11
N LEU A 245 25.19 13.55 30.89
CA LEU A 245 26.10 12.41 30.70
C LEU A 245 27.50 12.70 31.24
N PHE A 246 28.02 13.92 31.04
CA PHE A 246 29.35 14.29 31.60
C PHE A 246 29.31 14.45 33.11
N LYS A 247 28.22 14.96 33.70
CA LYS A 247 28.05 14.97 35.18
C LYS A 247 28.02 13.55 35.77
N VAL A 248 27.41 12.60 35.06
CA VAL A 248 27.44 11.18 35.45
C VAL A 248 28.86 10.63 35.38
N GLN A 249 29.62 10.97 34.33
CA GLN A 249 31.02 10.59 34.19
C GLN A 249 31.86 11.08 35.41
N ASP A 250 31.71 12.36 35.77
CA ASP A 250 32.47 12.95 36.90
C ASP A 250 32.11 12.25 38.21
N LYS A 251 30.84 11.92 38.45
CA LYS A 251 30.43 11.16 39.64
C LYS A 251 31.02 9.74 39.66
N LEU A 252 31.06 9.06 38.51
CA LEU A 252 31.64 7.73 38.37
C LEU A 252 33.15 7.75 38.64
N ILE A 253 33.86 8.76 38.14
CA ILE A 253 35.29 8.97 38.42
C ILE A 253 35.51 9.18 39.93
N GLY A 254 34.71 10.05 40.57
CA GLY A 254 34.77 10.29 42.01
C GLY A 254 34.55 9.01 42.83
N LEU A 255 33.59 8.17 42.39
CA LEU A 255 33.31 6.89 43.05
C LEU A 255 34.46 5.88 42.87
N CYS A 256 35.07 5.80 41.68
CA CYS A 256 36.25 4.96 41.46
C CYS A 256 37.44 5.37 42.32
N ILE A 257 37.66 6.68 42.53
CA ILE A 257 38.71 7.20 43.40
C ILE A 257 38.41 6.84 44.84
N SER A 258 37.16 6.97 45.31
CA SER A 258 36.77 6.64 46.71
C SER A 258 36.94 5.15 47.04
N VAL A 259 36.76 4.27 46.07
CA VAL A 259 36.93 2.80 46.20
C VAL A 259 38.38 2.36 45.91
N SER A 260 39.29 3.32 45.64
CA SER A 260 40.69 3.05 45.33
C SER A 260 40.95 2.13 44.14
N VAL A 261 40.13 2.25 43.09
CA VAL A 261 40.32 1.50 41.85
C VAL A 261 41.61 1.96 41.14
N PRO A 262 42.48 1.05 40.63
CA PRO A 262 43.70 1.43 39.93
C PRO A 262 43.43 2.31 38.70
N LYS A 263 44.22 3.37 38.52
CA LYS A 263 44.07 4.29 37.36
C LYS A 263 44.11 3.58 36.02
N LEU A 264 44.92 2.52 35.89
CA LEU A 264 45.05 1.73 34.68
C LEU A 264 43.73 1.10 34.20
N ILE A 265 42.75 0.93 35.09
CA ILE A 265 41.45 0.31 34.78
C ILE A 265 40.39 1.38 34.51
N TYR A 266 40.23 2.38 35.38
CA TYR A 266 39.13 3.33 35.24
C TYR A 266 39.38 4.42 34.18
N GLU A 267 40.63 4.80 33.91
CA GLU A 267 40.96 5.80 32.89
C GLU A 267 40.54 5.35 31.48
N PRO A 268 40.94 4.18 30.96
CA PRO A 268 40.51 3.76 29.63
C PRO A 268 39.01 3.53 29.57
N LEU A 269 38.38 3.07 30.66
CA LEU A 269 36.95 2.78 30.68
C LEU A 269 36.10 4.06 30.73
N LEU A 270 36.37 5.00 31.63
CA LEU A 270 35.56 6.19 31.86
C LEU A 270 35.98 7.36 30.97
N LEU A 271 37.28 7.60 30.78
CA LEU A 271 37.78 8.68 29.93
C LEU A 271 37.90 8.26 28.46
N GLY A 272 38.00 6.96 28.16
CA GLY A 272 38.00 6.41 26.81
C GLY A 272 36.57 6.03 26.36
N VAL A 273 36.12 4.84 26.75
CA VAL A 273 34.88 4.25 26.23
C VAL A 273 33.66 5.07 26.61
N TYR A 274 33.44 5.37 27.90
CA TYR A 274 32.25 6.11 28.34
C TYR A 274 32.17 7.50 27.72
N ARG A 275 33.28 8.24 27.70
CA ARG A 275 33.34 9.61 27.18
C ARG A 275 32.99 9.67 25.71
N VAL A 276 33.53 8.74 24.90
CA VAL A 276 33.19 8.64 23.45
C VAL A 276 31.73 8.28 23.27
N LEU A 277 31.22 7.32 24.04
CA LEU A 277 29.82 6.90 23.98
C LEU A 277 28.87 8.04 24.37
N ALA A 278 29.16 8.75 25.46
CA ALA A 278 28.39 9.90 25.92
C ALA A 278 28.35 11.02 24.86
N TRP A 279 29.52 11.31 24.26
CA TRP A 279 29.59 12.29 23.17
C TRP A 279 28.79 11.90 21.94
N VAL A 280 28.91 10.67 21.46
CA VAL A 280 28.15 10.17 20.29
C VAL A 280 26.65 10.20 20.56
N ILE A 281 26.21 9.74 21.73
CA ILE A 281 24.78 9.74 22.10
C ILE A 281 24.26 11.17 22.19
N SER A 282 24.97 12.10 22.85
CA SER A 282 24.49 13.47 22.99
C SER A 282 24.39 14.24 21.66
N VAL A 283 25.27 13.95 20.71
CA VAL A 283 25.30 14.64 19.41
C VAL A 283 24.34 14.00 18.40
N MET A 284 24.19 12.66 18.38
CA MET A 284 23.43 11.99 17.31
C MET A 284 21.99 11.68 17.69
N LEU A 285 21.69 11.38 18.96
CA LEU A 285 20.36 10.95 19.36
C LEU A 285 19.30 12.05 19.21
N PRO A 286 19.49 13.32 19.68
CA PRO A 286 18.46 14.34 19.56
C PRO A 286 18.12 14.74 18.12
N PRO A 287 19.08 14.95 17.19
CA PRO A 287 18.74 15.20 15.78
C PRO A 287 17.96 14.06 15.14
N MET A 288 18.32 12.81 15.43
CA MET A 288 17.60 11.65 14.90
C MET A 288 16.19 11.54 15.47
N ALA A 289 16.01 11.80 16.77
CA ALA A 289 14.71 11.80 17.43
C ALA A 289 13.74 12.84 16.87
N ILE A 290 14.23 13.96 16.33
CA ILE A 290 13.42 14.99 15.68
C ILE A 290 13.23 14.67 14.19
N PHE A 291 14.29 14.26 13.51
CA PHE A 291 14.28 14.03 12.07
C PHE A 291 13.34 12.89 11.66
N PHE A 292 13.39 11.73 12.35
CA PHE A 292 12.58 10.57 11.96
C PHE A 292 11.06 10.84 12.03
N PRO A 293 10.49 11.40 13.11
CA PRO A 293 9.07 11.72 13.13
C PRO A 293 8.67 12.76 12.09
N LEU A 294 9.50 13.79 11.85
CA LEU A 294 9.24 14.77 10.81
C LEU A 294 9.27 14.15 9.41
N PHE A 295 10.21 13.26 9.16
CA PHE A 295 10.32 12.57 7.89
C PHE A 295 9.13 11.62 7.65
N THR A 296 8.72 10.85 8.67
CA THR A 296 7.53 9.99 8.61
C THR A 296 6.26 10.81 8.37
N LEU A 297 6.13 11.96 9.05
CA LEU A 297 5.01 12.87 8.82
C LEU A 297 4.95 13.37 7.37
N LEU A 298 6.10 13.70 6.76
CA LEU A 298 6.19 14.08 5.35
C LEU A 298 5.82 12.92 4.41
N GLU A 299 6.20 11.70 4.76
CA GLU A 299 5.83 10.50 4.02
C GLU A 299 4.32 10.28 4.05
N ASP A 300 3.71 10.35 5.23
CA ASP A 300 2.25 10.19 5.44
C ASP A 300 1.44 11.29 4.75
N LEU A 301 1.95 12.51 4.67
CA LEU A 301 1.35 13.60 3.89
C LEU A 301 1.44 13.40 2.36
N GLY A 302 2.06 12.29 1.91
CA GLY A 302 2.22 12.01 0.49
C GLY A 302 3.27 12.88 -0.22
N TYR A 303 4.18 13.49 0.54
CA TYR A 303 5.25 14.33 -0.01
C TYR A 303 6.23 13.53 -0.88
N LEU A 304 6.65 12.34 -0.43
CA LEU A 304 7.59 11.50 -1.15
C LEU A 304 7.11 11.07 -2.55
N PRO A 305 5.85 10.64 -2.75
CA PRO A 305 5.32 10.37 -4.09
C PRO A 305 5.35 11.60 -5.02
N ARG A 306 5.09 12.80 -4.47
CA ARG A 306 5.13 14.05 -5.24
C ARG A 306 6.55 14.44 -5.64
N VAL A 307 7.51 14.26 -4.73
CA VAL A 307 8.95 14.40 -5.01
C VAL A 307 9.38 13.43 -6.11
N ALA A 308 8.99 12.15 -5.99
CA ALA A 308 9.28 11.13 -6.99
C ALA A 308 8.75 11.51 -8.37
N PHE A 309 7.50 12.02 -8.44
CA PHE A 309 6.89 12.46 -9.68
C PHE A 309 7.64 13.63 -10.33
N ASN A 310 8.06 14.63 -9.54
CA ASN A 310 8.82 15.77 -10.04
C ASN A 310 10.23 15.36 -10.50
N LEU A 311 10.89 14.48 -9.74
CA LEU A 311 12.21 13.94 -10.08
C LEU A 311 12.19 12.99 -11.28
N ASP A 312 11.11 12.18 -11.44
CA ASP A 312 10.99 11.25 -12.58
C ASP A 312 11.11 11.95 -13.92
N ARG A 313 10.64 13.19 -13.99
CA ARG A 313 10.77 14.02 -15.19
C ARG A 313 12.22 14.46 -15.48
N CYS A 314 13.00 14.77 -14.43
CA CYS A 314 14.42 15.09 -14.58
C CYS A 314 15.23 13.84 -14.94
N PHE A 315 14.90 12.69 -14.35
CA PHE A 315 15.60 11.43 -14.59
C PHE A 315 15.24 10.79 -15.94
N LYS A 316 14.06 11.06 -16.50
CA LYS A 316 13.72 10.63 -17.87
C LYS A 316 14.68 11.19 -18.92
N GLY A 317 15.24 12.39 -18.71
CA GLY A 317 16.30 12.94 -19.54
C GLY A 317 17.62 12.16 -19.46
N CYS A 318 17.85 11.42 -18.38
CA CYS A 318 19.04 10.59 -18.14
C CYS A 318 18.80 9.09 -18.34
N HIS A 319 17.67 8.69 -18.94
CA HIS A 319 17.25 7.29 -19.11
C HIS A 319 17.15 6.47 -17.79
N ALA A 320 16.97 7.12 -16.64
CA ALA A 320 16.76 6.51 -15.34
C ALA A 320 15.32 6.73 -14.87
N CYS A 321 14.74 5.78 -14.10
CA CYS A 321 13.40 5.91 -13.55
C CYS A 321 13.46 6.60 -12.17
N GLY A 322 12.61 7.61 -11.90
CA GLY A 322 12.60 8.36 -10.64
C GLY A 322 12.32 7.50 -9.41
N LYS A 323 11.62 6.38 -9.56
CA LYS A 323 11.45 5.38 -8.49
C LYS A 323 12.78 4.72 -8.09
N GLN A 324 13.67 4.49 -9.06
CA GLN A 324 15.01 3.92 -8.80
C GLN A 324 15.92 4.90 -8.06
N ALA A 325 15.77 6.21 -8.28
CA ALA A 325 16.55 7.22 -7.56
C ALA A 325 16.19 7.26 -6.07
N LEU A 326 14.89 7.21 -5.74
CA LEU A 326 14.43 7.13 -4.35
C LEU A 326 14.85 5.84 -3.66
N THR A 327 14.71 4.69 -4.32
CA THR A 327 15.16 3.40 -3.77
C THR A 327 16.68 3.34 -3.64
N THR A 328 17.45 3.94 -4.55
CA THR A 328 18.92 3.99 -4.45
C THR A 328 19.37 4.85 -3.27
N CYS A 329 18.70 5.95 -2.98
CA CYS A 329 18.97 6.77 -1.79
C CYS A 329 18.61 6.05 -0.48
N MET A 330 17.53 5.25 -0.45
CA MET A 330 17.11 4.50 0.74
C MET A 330 17.79 3.13 0.90
N VAL A 331 18.14 2.45 -0.20
CA VAL A 331 18.63 1.06 -0.22
C VAL A 331 20.15 0.96 -0.09
N LYS A 332 20.91 2.06 -0.08
CA LYS A 332 22.38 2.00 0.12
C LYS A 332 22.81 1.29 1.41
N ASN A 333 21.87 0.96 2.29
CA ASN A 333 22.12 0.20 3.52
C ASN A 333 21.72 -1.29 3.50
N ARG A 334 21.09 -1.82 2.44
CA ARG A 334 20.57 -3.21 2.47
C ARG A 334 21.16 -4.17 1.43
N THR A 335 21.91 -3.70 0.45
CA THR A 335 22.46 -4.57 -0.61
C THR A 335 23.97 -4.56 -0.66
N ARG A 336 24.62 -5.08 0.39
CA ARG A 336 26.01 -5.56 0.31
C ARG A 336 26.13 -7.08 0.39
N LYS A 337 25.02 -7.81 0.22
CA LYS A 337 25.03 -9.29 0.24
C LYS A 337 24.04 -9.91 -0.75
N THR A 338 24.06 -9.57 -2.01
CA THR A 338 23.64 -10.48 -3.12
C THR A 338 23.97 -9.81 -4.46
N ALA A 339 25.24 -9.68 -4.74
CA ALA A 339 25.70 -9.52 -6.11
C ALA A 339 26.15 -10.91 -6.57
N PHE A 340 25.31 -11.59 -7.34
CA PHE A 340 25.58 -12.60 -8.35
C PHE A 340 24.30 -13.39 -8.59
N GLY A 341 23.59 -13.01 -9.63
CA GLY A 341 22.42 -13.71 -10.15
C GLY A 341 21.83 -12.91 -11.30
N ASN A 342 22.14 -13.35 -12.51
CA ASN A 342 21.70 -12.81 -13.79
C ASN A 342 20.17 -12.65 -13.85
N GLU A 343 19.68 -11.43 -14.03
CA GLU A 343 18.41 -11.20 -14.72
C GLU A 343 18.57 -10.10 -15.76
N PRO A 344 18.09 -10.31 -17.00
CA PRO A 344 18.22 -9.32 -18.07
C PRO A 344 17.18 -8.21 -17.85
N SER A 345 17.71 -7.02 -17.71
CA SER A 345 16.97 -5.76 -17.59
C SER A 345 15.96 -5.58 -18.73
N MET A 346 14.70 -5.34 -18.35
CA MET A 346 13.52 -5.01 -19.17
C MET A 346 13.66 -3.70 -19.97
N CYS A 347 14.88 -3.25 -20.22
CA CYS A 347 15.21 -2.04 -21.00
C CYS A 347 15.63 -2.34 -22.43
N MET A 348 15.62 -3.63 -22.88
CA MET A 348 16.07 -4.01 -24.24
C MET A 348 14.97 -4.14 -25.29
N VAL A 349 13.71 -3.90 -24.97
CA VAL A 349 12.60 -4.06 -25.95
C VAL A 349 12.47 -2.87 -26.90
N ASP A 350 12.98 -1.70 -26.52
CA ASP A 350 12.80 -0.47 -27.35
C ASP A 350 13.87 -0.29 -28.46
N LYS A 351 14.98 -1.01 -28.39
CA LYS A 351 16.01 -0.95 -29.45
C LYS A 351 15.66 -1.77 -30.71
N ARG A 352 14.79 -2.78 -30.60
CA ARG A 352 14.37 -3.60 -31.75
C ARG A 352 13.24 -2.99 -32.58
N MET A 353 12.47 -2.05 -32.03
CA MET A 353 11.44 -1.36 -32.79
C MET A 353 11.99 -0.20 -33.64
N ARG A 354 13.05 0.47 -33.23
CA ARG A 354 13.65 1.56 -34.02
C ARG A 354 14.47 1.08 -35.21
N SER A 355 15.01 -0.13 -35.17
CA SER A 355 15.77 -0.66 -36.34
C SER A 355 14.89 -1.18 -37.50
N ARG A 356 13.58 -1.41 -37.22
CA ARG A 356 12.62 -1.82 -38.27
C ARG A 356 11.93 -0.66 -38.98
N MET A 357 11.96 0.55 -38.41
CA MET A 357 11.40 1.74 -39.08
C MET A 357 12.37 2.50 -39.99
N ASN A 358 13.67 2.19 -39.95
CA ASN A 358 14.68 2.83 -40.85
C ASN A 358 15.06 1.99 -42.07
N ASN A 359 14.40 0.84 -42.30
CA ASN A 359 14.70 0.01 -43.48
C ASN A 359 13.49 -0.09 -44.46
N THR A 360 12.55 0.86 -44.38
CA THR A 360 11.49 1.05 -45.39
C THR A 360 11.31 2.55 -45.64
N ALA A 361 12.35 3.15 -46.23
CA ALA A 361 12.29 4.38 -47.01
C ALA A 361 13.31 4.26 -48.14
#